data_29838e36f360bf4381a12c317326f864
#
_entry.id   29838e36f360bf4381a12c317326f864
#
_cell.length_a   1.000
_cell.length_b   1.000
_cell.length_c   1.000
_cell.angle_alpha   90.00
_cell.angle_beta   90.00
_cell.angle_gamma   90.00
#
_symmetry.space_group_name_H-M   'P 1'
#
loop_
_entity.id
_entity.type
_entity.pdbx_description
1 polymer ?
#
loop_
_entity_poly.entity_id
_entity_poly.type
_entity_poly.pdbx_seq_one_letter_code
_entity_poly.pdbx_strand_id
1 'polypeptide(L)'
;MKGPRLAACARTRWGKTAVLAALLLSVGVLPAAAREEEVFTKEWGASLGMNSLLDDTNSSVFGNPHLSMGASMRFLFNPRMALRTEMGVHFVSGDTGGVKDFYPDYVDRVGTARRFYRYSGTVFDLAALYELNFFSYAYRPGYQGHRRFTPYLQMGLGFAFSTTGRTVTPWVPIGVGVKYKLRPRLNVGLDWTMRFSLSDRLDGFDAPHGLQSDFFRNQDHLGLLRITITYDFAPKCPTCNKAD
;
A
#
# COMPACT_ATOMS: atom_id res chain seq x y z
N MET A 1 -20.78 69.24 -6.07
CA MET A 1 -21.61 68.08 -5.58
C MET A 1 -20.81 66.79 -5.84
N LYS A 2 -20.31 66.18 -4.75
CA LYS A 2 -19.43 64.98 -4.82
C LYS A 2 -20.32 63.76 -4.59
N GLY A 3 -20.35 62.82 -5.53
CA GLY A 3 -21.03 61.51 -5.37
C GLY A 3 -20.17 60.49 -4.61
N PRO A 4 -20.75 59.53 -3.91
CA PRO A 4 -20.03 58.60 -3.05
C PRO A 4 -19.43 57.40 -3.85
N ARG A 5 -18.19 57.02 -3.51
CA ARG A 5 -17.51 55.86 -4.03
C ARG A 5 -18.02 54.59 -3.39
N LEU A 6 -18.45 53.65 -4.21
CA LEU A 6 -18.80 52.30 -3.79
C LEU A 6 -17.52 51.50 -3.45
N ALA A 7 -17.45 51.00 -2.22
CA ALA A 7 -16.37 50.11 -1.75
C ALA A 7 -16.64 48.68 -2.27
N ALA A 8 -15.68 48.14 -2.98
CA ALA A 8 -15.66 46.77 -3.46
C ALA A 8 -15.40 45.80 -2.25
N CYS A 9 -16.37 44.94 -1.99
CA CYS A 9 -16.29 43.89 -0.99
C CYS A 9 -15.42 42.76 -1.50
N ALA A 10 -14.21 42.65 -0.96
CA ALA A 10 -13.30 41.52 -1.23
C ALA A 10 -13.84 40.27 -0.55
N ARG A 11 -14.42 39.34 -1.30
CA ARG A 11 -14.77 37.98 -0.84
C ARG A 11 -13.51 37.16 -0.59
N THR A 12 -13.14 37.00 0.65
CA THR A 12 -12.08 36.12 1.09
C THR A 12 -12.41 34.65 0.85
N ARG A 13 -11.61 33.99 0.00
CA ARG A 13 -11.72 32.55 -0.39
C ARG A 13 -11.22 31.57 0.70
N TRP A 14 -11.23 31.93 1.95
CA TRP A 14 -10.64 31.15 3.06
C TRP A 14 -11.59 30.14 3.73
N GLY A 15 -12.83 30.00 3.27
CA GLY A 15 -13.85 29.17 3.91
C GLY A 15 -13.66 27.66 3.76
N LYS A 16 -12.98 27.17 2.71
CA LYS A 16 -12.93 25.72 2.44
C LYS A 16 -11.78 24.99 3.13
N THR A 17 -10.67 25.65 3.37
CA THR A 17 -9.52 25.08 4.10
C THR A 17 -9.72 25.04 5.61
N ALA A 18 -10.46 26.02 6.16
CA ALA A 18 -10.79 26.08 7.59
C ALA A 18 -11.77 24.96 8.01
N VAL A 19 -12.70 24.56 7.13
CA VAL A 19 -13.65 23.47 7.42
C VAL A 19 -12.97 22.12 7.45
N LEU A 20 -11.98 21.88 6.57
CA LEU A 20 -11.20 20.62 6.59
C LEU A 20 -10.32 20.51 7.84
N ALA A 21 -9.72 21.61 8.29
CA ALA A 21 -8.94 21.65 9.51
C ALA A 21 -9.78 21.47 10.79
N ALA A 22 -11.01 22.01 10.81
CA ALA A 22 -11.94 21.83 11.92
C ALA A 22 -12.47 20.39 12.04
N LEU A 23 -12.65 19.68 10.91
CA LEU A 23 -13.10 18.28 10.90
C LEU A 23 -11.99 17.32 11.42
N LEU A 24 -10.72 17.68 11.26
CA LEU A 24 -9.59 16.91 11.79
C LEU A 24 -9.36 17.14 13.28
N LEU A 25 -9.80 18.27 13.83
CA LEU A 25 -9.64 18.62 15.25
C LEU A 25 -10.80 18.16 16.14
N SER A 26 -11.95 17.80 15.58
CA SER A 26 -13.13 17.33 16.32
C SER A 26 -13.09 15.86 16.75
N VAL A 27 -11.94 15.15 16.58
CA VAL A 27 -11.75 13.83 17.17
C VAL A 27 -11.59 14.00 18.69
N GLY A 28 -12.73 14.06 19.37
CA GLY A 28 -12.89 14.37 20.77
C GLY A 28 -11.93 13.64 21.69
N VAL A 29 -11.38 14.40 22.61
CA VAL A 29 -10.67 13.92 23.80
C VAL A 29 -11.69 13.18 24.68
N LEU A 30 -11.84 11.87 24.50
CA LEU A 30 -12.57 11.03 25.43
C LEU A 30 -11.71 10.84 26.69
N PRO A 31 -12.30 10.93 27.92
CA PRO A 31 -11.55 10.76 29.17
C PRO A 31 -10.93 9.36 29.21
N ALA A 32 -9.62 9.32 29.46
CA ALA A 32 -8.87 8.09 29.69
C ALA A 32 -9.24 7.53 31.07
N ALA A 33 -10.34 6.80 31.18
CA ALA A 33 -10.56 5.90 32.30
C ALA A 33 -9.42 4.86 32.29
N ALA A 34 -8.81 4.61 33.48
CA ALA A 34 -7.79 3.60 33.67
C ALA A 34 -8.42 2.21 33.47
N ARG A 35 -8.59 1.79 32.23
CA ARG A 35 -9.00 0.44 31.84
C ARG A 35 -7.76 -0.43 31.77
N GLU A 36 -7.84 -1.63 32.30
CA GLU A 36 -6.89 -2.71 31.98
C GLU A 36 -6.71 -2.78 30.47
N GLU A 37 -5.48 -2.97 30.00
CA GLU A 37 -5.19 -2.98 28.57
C GLU A 37 -5.85 -4.20 27.94
N GLU A 38 -6.95 -3.96 27.22
CA GLU A 38 -7.63 -4.99 26.47
C GLU A 38 -6.68 -5.48 25.35
N VAL A 39 -6.37 -6.77 25.36
CA VAL A 39 -5.63 -7.42 24.27
C VAL A 39 -6.59 -7.74 23.15
N PHE A 40 -6.33 -7.25 21.97
CA PHE A 40 -7.14 -7.50 20.78
C PHE A 40 -6.55 -8.63 19.96
N THR A 41 -7.43 -9.39 19.28
CA THR A 41 -7.03 -10.53 18.44
C THR A 41 -7.11 -10.21 16.95
N LYS A 42 -7.82 -9.17 16.57
CA LYS A 42 -8.06 -8.81 15.17
C LYS A 42 -7.90 -7.29 14.97
N GLU A 43 -7.37 -6.93 13.80
CA GLU A 43 -7.34 -5.56 13.32
C GLU A 43 -7.93 -5.52 11.90
N TRP A 44 -8.70 -4.49 11.58
CA TRP A 44 -9.04 -4.19 10.19
C TRP A 44 -8.48 -2.82 9.84
N GLY A 45 -8.17 -2.60 8.57
CA GLY A 45 -7.56 -1.35 8.16
C GLY A 45 -7.70 -1.04 6.69
N ALA A 46 -7.41 0.21 6.39
CA ALA A 46 -7.31 0.73 5.04
C ALA A 46 -5.89 1.23 4.79
N SER A 47 -5.47 1.17 3.55
CA SER A 47 -4.18 1.67 3.09
C SER A 47 -4.32 2.55 1.87
N LEU A 48 -3.47 3.56 1.81
CA LEU A 48 -3.34 4.47 0.69
C LEU A 48 -1.86 4.72 0.44
N GLY A 49 -1.47 4.78 -0.83
CA GLY A 49 -0.08 5.00 -1.16
C GLY A 49 0.18 5.07 -2.64
N MET A 50 1.40 4.76 -3.00
CA MET A 50 1.84 4.72 -4.38
C MET A 50 2.41 3.35 -4.74
N ASN A 51 2.24 2.99 -5.99
CA ASN A 51 2.84 1.82 -6.60
C ASN A 51 3.69 2.22 -7.79
N SER A 52 4.69 1.41 -8.08
CA SER A 52 5.51 1.48 -9.28
C SER A 52 5.57 0.09 -9.87
N LEU A 53 5.15 -0.04 -11.12
CA LEU A 53 5.29 -1.29 -11.86
C LEU A 53 6.70 -1.32 -12.46
N LEU A 54 7.45 -2.37 -12.16
CA LEU A 54 8.72 -2.68 -12.80
C LEU A 54 8.42 -3.66 -13.93
N ASP A 55 8.52 -3.15 -15.11
CA ASP A 55 8.19 -3.81 -16.37
C ASP A 55 9.16 -3.39 -17.46
N ASP A 56 8.89 -3.75 -18.70
CA ASP A 56 9.68 -3.36 -19.86
C ASP A 56 9.75 -1.83 -20.08
N THR A 57 8.85 -1.07 -19.47
CA THR A 57 8.81 0.40 -19.58
C THR A 57 9.50 1.12 -18.43
N ASN A 58 9.70 0.45 -17.30
CA ASN A 58 10.25 1.06 -16.08
C ASN A 58 11.13 0.07 -15.28
N SER A 59 12.41 0.30 -15.29
CA SER A 59 13.39 -0.45 -14.49
C SER A 59 13.66 0.13 -13.09
N SER A 60 13.00 1.25 -12.73
CA SER A 60 13.21 1.92 -11.45
C SER A 60 12.13 1.57 -10.44
N VAL A 61 12.53 1.15 -9.23
CA VAL A 61 11.62 0.77 -8.12
C VAL A 61 10.66 1.90 -7.72
N PHE A 62 11.04 3.16 -7.93
CA PHE A 62 10.22 4.34 -7.65
C PHE A 62 9.91 5.16 -8.92
N GLY A 63 10.15 4.58 -10.10
CA GLY A 63 9.79 5.21 -11.38
C GLY A 63 8.29 5.14 -11.62
N ASN A 64 7.75 6.14 -12.32
CA ASN A 64 6.35 6.21 -12.76
C ASN A 64 5.32 5.84 -11.67
N PRO A 65 5.29 6.59 -10.54
CA PRO A 65 4.44 6.24 -9.41
C PRO A 65 2.96 6.49 -9.70
N HIS A 66 2.11 5.53 -9.38
CA HIS A 66 0.66 5.59 -9.48
C HIS A 66 -0.02 5.39 -8.15
N LEU A 67 -1.31 5.72 -8.07
CA LEU A 67 -2.10 5.57 -6.87
C LEU A 67 -2.36 4.08 -6.56
N SER A 68 -2.28 3.75 -5.28
CA SER A 68 -2.59 2.43 -4.73
C SER A 68 -3.49 2.58 -3.52
N MET A 69 -4.54 1.76 -3.47
CA MET A 69 -5.47 1.69 -2.34
C MET A 69 -5.69 0.24 -1.93
N GLY A 70 -5.99 0.02 -0.66
CA GLY A 70 -6.27 -1.32 -0.18
C GLY A 70 -7.00 -1.37 1.14
N ALA A 71 -7.53 -2.54 1.42
CA ALA A 71 -8.10 -2.91 2.72
C ALA A 71 -7.38 -4.15 3.25
N SER A 72 -7.27 -4.26 4.55
CA SER A 72 -6.58 -5.39 5.18
C SER A 72 -7.25 -5.81 6.47
N MET A 73 -7.12 -7.10 6.78
CA MET A 73 -7.51 -7.68 8.05
C MET A 73 -6.32 -8.43 8.62
N ARG A 74 -5.99 -8.15 9.88
CA ARG A 74 -4.93 -8.85 10.61
C ARG A 74 -5.50 -9.72 11.70
N PHE A 75 -4.98 -10.92 11.79
CA PHE A 75 -5.21 -11.87 12.87
C PHE A 75 -3.96 -11.90 13.74
N LEU A 76 -4.07 -11.39 14.97
CA LEU A 76 -2.96 -11.26 15.89
C LEU A 76 -2.81 -12.56 16.69
N PHE A 77 -1.79 -13.35 16.43
CA PHE A 77 -1.51 -14.57 17.19
C PHE A 77 -0.85 -14.23 18.51
N ASN A 78 0.08 -13.30 18.49
CA ASN A 78 0.78 -12.76 19.65
C ASN A 78 1.33 -11.34 19.35
N PRO A 79 1.91 -10.62 20.32
CA PRO A 79 2.44 -9.25 20.09
C PRO A 79 3.54 -9.15 19.02
N ARG A 80 4.12 -10.28 18.60
CA ARG A 80 5.20 -10.34 17.59
C ARG A 80 4.79 -10.93 16.26
N MET A 81 3.66 -11.65 16.21
CA MET A 81 3.27 -12.43 15.02
C MET A 81 1.83 -12.15 14.63
N ALA A 82 1.59 -11.89 13.36
CA ALA A 82 0.26 -11.71 12.81
C ALA A 82 0.16 -12.31 11.40
N LEU A 83 -1.03 -12.74 11.04
CA LEU A 83 -1.41 -13.04 9.65
C LEU A 83 -2.24 -11.86 9.14
N ARG A 84 -1.79 -11.23 8.08
CA ARG A 84 -2.49 -10.15 7.40
C ARG A 84 -3.05 -10.66 6.08
N THR A 85 -4.36 -10.59 5.92
CA THR A 85 -5.00 -10.71 4.60
C THR A 85 -5.25 -9.32 4.05
N GLU A 86 -5.00 -9.11 2.78
CA GLU A 86 -5.23 -7.82 2.14
C GLU A 86 -5.80 -7.98 0.73
N MET A 87 -6.60 -6.99 0.36
CA MET A 87 -7.05 -6.76 -1.00
C MET A 87 -6.64 -5.35 -1.43
N GLY A 88 -6.21 -5.20 -2.67
CA GLY A 88 -5.73 -3.93 -3.20
C GLY A 88 -6.22 -3.64 -4.60
N VAL A 89 -6.18 -2.35 -4.92
CA VAL A 89 -6.44 -1.80 -6.25
C VAL A 89 -5.28 -0.87 -6.57
N HIS A 90 -4.57 -1.16 -7.65
CA HIS A 90 -3.37 -0.47 -8.09
C HIS A 90 -3.56 0.05 -9.50
N PHE A 91 -3.48 1.35 -9.69
CA PHE A 91 -3.48 1.93 -11.03
C PHE A 91 -2.08 1.81 -11.61
N VAL A 92 -1.99 1.43 -12.87
CA VAL A 92 -0.72 1.25 -13.58
C VAL A 92 -0.81 1.85 -14.97
N SER A 93 0.25 2.49 -15.40
CA SER A 93 0.41 2.91 -16.81
C SER A 93 1.89 3.00 -17.16
N GLY A 94 2.21 2.84 -18.42
CA GLY A 94 3.56 2.98 -18.93
C GLY A 94 3.59 3.24 -20.43
N ASP A 95 4.72 3.73 -20.92
CA ASP A 95 5.01 3.83 -22.33
C ASP A 95 6.49 3.62 -22.62
N THR A 96 6.81 3.12 -23.79
CA THR A 96 8.18 2.83 -24.23
C THR A 96 8.86 4.04 -24.88
N GLY A 97 8.19 5.19 -24.98
CA GLY A 97 8.70 6.37 -25.71
C GLY A 97 9.94 7.01 -25.07
N GLY A 98 10.13 6.83 -23.76
CA GLY A 98 11.27 7.38 -23.01
C GLY A 98 12.44 6.42 -22.81
N VAL A 99 12.28 5.14 -23.13
CA VAL A 99 13.25 4.08 -22.84
C VAL A 99 14.21 3.93 -24.02
N LYS A 100 15.37 4.60 -23.93
CA LYS A 100 16.37 4.59 -25.03
C LYS A 100 17.22 3.31 -25.06
N ASP A 101 17.43 2.68 -23.92
CA ASP A 101 18.40 1.59 -23.76
C ASP A 101 17.79 0.19 -23.94
N PHE A 102 16.46 0.10 -24.03
CA PHE A 102 15.76 -1.17 -24.09
C PHE A 102 15.63 -1.73 -25.51
N TYR A 103 15.78 -0.88 -26.53
CA TYR A 103 15.72 -1.27 -27.93
C TYR A 103 17.13 -1.17 -28.53
N PRO A 104 17.84 -2.29 -28.65
CA PRO A 104 19.08 -2.25 -29.41
C PRO A 104 18.76 -1.85 -30.87
N ASP A 105 19.52 -0.89 -31.41
CA ASP A 105 19.32 -0.31 -32.74
C ASP A 105 19.18 -1.33 -33.88
N TYR A 106 19.60 -2.57 -33.69
CA TYR A 106 19.47 -3.64 -34.70
C TYR A 106 18.06 -4.22 -34.81
N VAL A 107 17.21 -4.10 -33.78
CA VAL A 107 15.82 -4.56 -33.83
C VAL A 107 14.96 -3.64 -34.68
N ASP A 108 15.31 -2.35 -34.74
CA ASP A 108 14.62 -1.33 -35.53
C ASP A 108 15.01 -1.38 -37.03
N ARG A 109 16.00 -2.14 -37.41
CA ARG A 109 16.55 -2.14 -38.78
C ARG A 109 15.71 -2.89 -39.83
N VAL A 110 14.63 -3.52 -39.46
CA VAL A 110 13.75 -4.23 -40.41
C VAL A 110 12.72 -3.29 -41.04
N GLY A 111 13.09 -2.01 -41.25
CA GLY A 111 12.37 -1.14 -42.20
C GLY A 111 11.02 -0.61 -41.73
N THR A 112 10.70 -0.70 -40.43
CA THR A 112 9.45 -0.19 -39.87
C THR A 112 9.73 0.88 -38.82
N ALA A 113 8.92 1.92 -38.79
CA ALA A 113 8.95 2.96 -37.79
C ALA A 113 8.93 2.33 -36.38
N ARG A 114 9.72 2.92 -35.47
CA ARG A 114 9.80 2.55 -34.05
C ARG A 114 8.39 2.36 -33.48
N ARG A 115 8.03 1.16 -33.02
CA ARG A 115 6.73 0.90 -32.42
C ARG A 115 6.74 1.38 -30.99
N PHE A 116 5.87 2.32 -30.69
CA PHE A 116 5.63 2.78 -29.32
C PHE A 116 4.49 1.95 -28.72
N TYR A 117 4.75 1.38 -27.57
CA TYR A 117 3.74 0.70 -26.77
C TYR A 117 3.34 1.61 -25.60
N ARG A 118 2.05 1.67 -25.36
CA ARG A 118 1.49 2.37 -24.19
C ARG A 118 0.41 1.50 -23.62
N TYR A 119 0.42 1.38 -22.29
CA TYR A 119 -0.67 0.72 -21.58
C TYR A 119 -1.17 1.61 -20.45
N SER A 120 -2.42 1.36 -20.03
CA SER A 120 -3.04 1.93 -18.85
C SER A 120 -4.08 0.95 -18.34
N GLY A 121 -4.04 0.63 -17.08
CA GLY A 121 -4.94 -0.34 -16.52
C GLY A 121 -4.98 -0.32 -15.00
N THR A 122 -5.61 -1.34 -14.46
CA THR A 122 -5.76 -1.54 -13.02
C THR A 122 -5.38 -2.97 -12.68
N VAL A 123 -4.60 -3.12 -11.63
CA VAL A 123 -4.25 -4.42 -11.04
C VAL A 123 -5.04 -4.56 -9.73
N PHE A 124 -5.84 -5.59 -9.65
CA PHE A 124 -6.50 -6.03 -8.41
C PHE A 124 -5.66 -7.12 -7.76
N ASP A 125 -5.52 -7.07 -6.46
CA ASP A 125 -4.77 -8.07 -5.74
C ASP A 125 -5.48 -8.61 -4.51
N LEU A 126 -5.14 -9.86 -4.21
CA LEU A 126 -5.50 -10.53 -2.97
C LEU A 126 -4.27 -11.25 -2.45
N ALA A 127 -3.89 -10.99 -1.20
CA ALA A 127 -2.70 -11.60 -0.61
C ALA A 127 -2.92 -11.98 0.86
N ALA A 128 -2.19 -13.00 1.29
CA ALA A 128 -2.03 -13.39 2.69
C ALA A 128 -0.56 -13.29 3.07
N LEU A 129 -0.25 -12.45 4.06
CA LEU A 129 1.10 -12.14 4.50
C LEU A 129 1.28 -12.50 5.96
N TYR A 130 2.37 -13.15 6.27
CA TYR A 130 2.83 -13.33 7.63
C TYR A 130 3.67 -12.12 8.04
N GLU A 131 3.31 -11.48 9.16
CA GLU A 131 4.02 -10.33 9.73
C GLU A 131 4.80 -10.76 10.97
N LEU A 132 6.08 -10.37 11.04
CA LEU A 132 6.96 -10.56 12.19
C LEU A 132 7.38 -9.21 12.75
N ASN A 133 6.89 -8.85 13.93
CA ASN A 133 7.25 -7.64 14.65
C ASN A 133 8.57 -7.84 15.40
N PHE A 134 9.51 -6.89 15.25
CA PHE A 134 10.77 -6.95 15.99
C PHE A 134 10.60 -6.72 17.50
N PHE A 135 9.63 -5.87 17.86
CA PHE A 135 9.32 -5.59 19.28
C PHE A 135 7.91 -6.08 19.62
N SER A 136 7.71 -6.46 20.87
CA SER A 136 6.38 -6.71 21.40
C SER A 136 5.52 -5.45 21.29
N TYR A 137 4.45 -5.52 20.50
CA TYR A 137 3.67 -4.36 20.10
C TYR A 137 2.42 -4.22 20.95
N ALA A 138 2.36 -3.15 21.77
CA ALA A 138 1.20 -2.81 22.58
C ALA A 138 1.16 -1.30 22.90
N TYR A 139 0.01 -0.81 23.36
CA TYR A 139 -0.18 0.60 23.65
C TYR A 139 0.56 1.06 24.91
N ARG A 140 0.52 0.27 25.97
CA ARG A 140 1.19 0.57 27.23
C ARG A 140 2.48 -0.23 27.37
N PRO A 141 3.58 0.41 27.82
CA PRO A 141 4.76 -0.31 28.22
C PRO A 141 4.41 -1.18 29.43
N GLY A 142 4.26 -2.47 29.21
CA GLY A 142 3.99 -3.43 30.27
C GLY A 142 5.26 -4.06 30.81
N TYR A 143 5.12 -4.90 31.86
CA TYR A 143 6.18 -5.72 32.44
C TYR A 143 6.95 -6.55 31.42
N GLN A 144 6.32 -6.88 30.28
CA GLN A 144 6.89 -7.66 29.18
C GLN A 144 7.64 -6.82 28.11
N GLY A 145 7.94 -5.55 28.38
CA GLY A 145 8.68 -4.68 27.46
C GLY A 145 7.91 -4.32 26.18
N HIS A 146 6.60 -4.18 26.27
CA HIS A 146 5.78 -3.75 25.15
C HIS A 146 6.13 -2.34 24.69
N ARG A 147 6.12 -2.12 23.38
CA ARG A 147 6.41 -0.83 22.74
C ARG A 147 5.28 -0.42 21.80
N ARG A 148 5.01 0.90 21.76
CA ARG A 148 4.05 1.48 20.81
C ARG A 148 4.56 1.50 19.37
N PHE A 149 5.87 1.42 19.17
CA PHE A 149 6.54 1.41 17.90
C PHE A 149 7.18 0.06 17.67
N THR A 150 6.99 -0.48 16.46
CA THR A 150 7.70 -1.66 16.04
C THR A 150 7.95 -1.64 14.52
N PRO A 151 9.20 -1.87 14.09
CA PRO A 151 9.47 -2.32 12.74
C PRO A 151 8.96 -3.76 12.58
N TYR A 152 8.60 -4.12 11.36
CA TYR A 152 8.18 -5.48 11.03
C TYR A 152 8.64 -5.91 9.64
N LEU A 153 8.80 -7.21 9.48
CA LEU A 153 8.95 -7.87 8.20
C LEU A 153 7.63 -8.52 7.82
N GLN A 154 7.37 -8.59 6.53
CA GLN A 154 6.21 -9.30 6.00
C GLN A 154 6.60 -10.09 4.76
N MET A 155 6.03 -11.27 4.64
CA MET A 155 6.16 -12.12 3.47
C MET A 155 4.91 -12.99 3.32
N GLY A 156 4.60 -13.39 2.09
CA GLY A 156 3.39 -14.16 1.89
C GLY A 156 3.21 -14.65 0.47
N LEU A 157 1.96 -14.99 0.17
CA LEU A 157 1.52 -15.42 -1.14
C LEU A 157 0.25 -14.66 -1.53
N GLY A 158 0.04 -14.46 -2.81
CA GLY A 158 -1.13 -13.79 -3.33
C GLY A 158 -1.35 -14.03 -4.80
N PHE A 159 -2.41 -13.40 -5.30
CA PHE A 159 -2.78 -13.41 -6.71
C PHE A 159 -3.08 -11.99 -7.15
N ALA A 160 -2.65 -11.64 -8.35
CA ALA A 160 -2.98 -10.42 -9.03
C ALA A 160 -3.86 -10.70 -10.24
N PHE A 161 -4.83 -9.83 -10.47
CA PHE A 161 -5.60 -9.78 -11.71
C PHE A 161 -5.33 -8.44 -12.39
N SER A 162 -4.70 -8.47 -13.57
CA SER A 162 -4.47 -7.29 -14.40
C SER A 162 -5.58 -7.13 -15.43
N THR A 163 -6.15 -5.92 -15.51
CA THR A 163 -7.14 -5.57 -16.54
C THR A 163 -6.49 -5.38 -17.92
N THR A 164 -5.22 -4.99 -17.96
CA THR A 164 -4.46 -4.73 -19.20
C THR A 164 -4.19 -6.03 -19.91
N GLY A 165 -3.54 -7.00 -19.27
CA GLY A 165 -3.24 -8.31 -19.83
C GLY A 165 -4.38 -9.32 -19.72
N ARG A 166 -5.47 -8.98 -18.98
CA ARG A 166 -6.55 -9.92 -18.62
C ARG A 166 -6.04 -11.23 -18.04
N THR A 167 -5.00 -11.14 -17.25
CA THR A 167 -4.24 -12.27 -16.73
C THR A 167 -4.36 -12.33 -15.20
N VAL A 168 -4.49 -13.55 -14.69
CA VAL A 168 -4.36 -13.83 -13.25
C VAL A 168 -2.97 -14.42 -13.02
N THR A 169 -2.24 -13.84 -12.09
CA THR A 169 -0.85 -14.21 -11.83
C THR A 169 -0.64 -14.42 -10.34
N PRO A 170 -0.01 -15.51 -9.91
CA PRO A 170 0.47 -15.65 -8.55
C PRO A 170 1.67 -14.74 -8.32
N TRP A 171 1.79 -14.20 -7.10
CA TRP A 171 2.94 -13.43 -6.68
C TRP A 171 3.36 -13.70 -5.25
N VAL A 172 4.60 -13.34 -4.96
CA VAL A 172 5.21 -13.45 -3.63
C VAL A 172 5.48 -12.05 -3.11
N PRO A 173 4.62 -11.49 -2.23
CA PRO A 173 4.90 -10.24 -1.57
C PRO A 173 5.97 -10.43 -0.49
N ILE A 174 6.99 -9.57 -0.50
CA ILE A 174 8.02 -9.45 0.53
C ILE A 174 8.18 -7.97 0.85
N GLY A 175 8.21 -7.60 2.14
CA GLY A 175 8.29 -6.21 2.50
C GLY A 175 8.71 -5.95 3.93
N VAL A 176 8.94 -4.68 4.18
CA VAL A 176 9.29 -4.14 5.48
C VAL A 176 8.37 -2.99 5.81
N GLY A 177 8.13 -2.77 7.09
CA GLY A 177 7.33 -1.64 7.52
C GLY A 177 7.61 -1.25 8.94
N VAL A 178 6.98 -0.15 9.31
CA VAL A 178 6.96 0.34 10.69
C VAL A 178 5.52 0.61 11.06
N LYS A 179 5.17 0.35 12.30
CA LYS A 179 3.85 0.67 12.82
C LYS A 179 3.94 1.32 14.20
N TYR A 180 3.01 2.23 14.43
CA TYR A 180 2.91 2.99 15.65
C TYR A 180 1.48 3.00 16.19
N LYS A 181 1.31 2.69 17.47
CA LYS A 181 0.02 2.68 18.14
C LYS A 181 -0.31 4.07 18.67
N LEU A 182 -1.16 4.78 17.94
CA LEU A 182 -1.59 6.14 18.29
C LEU A 182 -2.49 6.14 19.54
N ARG A 183 -3.45 5.22 19.58
CA ARG A 183 -4.43 5.04 20.65
C ARG A 183 -4.58 3.56 20.97
N PRO A 184 -5.25 3.17 22.06
CA PRO A 184 -5.43 1.76 22.42
C PRO A 184 -5.95 0.87 21.30
N ARG A 185 -6.75 1.43 20.39
CA ARG A 185 -7.37 0.71 19.27
C ARG A 185 -6.98 1.23 17.89
N LEU A 186 -6.16 2.29 17.82
CA LEU A 186 -5.82 2.93 16.54
C LEU A 186 -4.32 2.83 16.28
N ASN A 187 -3.98 2.24 15.14
CA ASN A 187 -2.60 2.10 14.68
C ASN A 187 -2.41 2.82 13.35
N VAL A 188 -1.21 3.33 13.16
CA VAL A 188 -0.74 3.87 11.87
C VAL A 188 0.53 3.13 11.50
N GLY A 189 0.66 2.79 10.23
CA GLY A 189 1.83 2.13 9.69
C GLY A 189 2.28 2.76 8.38
N LEU A 190 3.54 2.54 8.07
CA LEU A 190 4.14 2.79 6.76
C LEU A 190 4.81 1.50 6.34
N ASP A 191 4.47 0.99 5.16
CA ASP A 191 5.06 -0.22 4.63
C ASP A 191 5.53 -0.04 3.18
N TRP A 192 6.66 -0.65 2.89
CA TRP A 192 7.17 -0.84 1.55
C TRP A 192 7.21 -2.34 1.26
N THR A 193 6.56 -2.73 0.18
CA THR A 193 6.39 -4.13 -0.22
C THR A 193 6.72 -4.30 -1.69
N MET A 194 7.56 -5.26 -1.99
CA MET A 194 7.82 -5.73 -3.34
C MET A 194 6.98 -6.98 -3.60
N ARG A 195 6.23 -7.00 -4.69
CA ARG A 195 5.42 -8.13 -5.14
C ARG A 195 6.07 -8.76 -6.35
N PHE A 196 6.74 -9.88 -6.13
CA PHE A 196 7.41 -10.65 -7.17
C PHE A 196 6.37 -11.50 -7.90
N SER A 197 6.05 -11.12 -9.12
CA SER A 197 5.14 -11.86 -9.99
C SER A 197 5.86 -13.06 -10.60
N LEU A 198 5.12 -14.10 -10.91
CA LEU A 198 5.60 -15.26 -11.67
C LEU A 198 5.15 -15.19 -13.15
N SER A 199 4.78 -14.01 -13.64
CA SER A 199 4.32 -13.79 -15.01
C SER A 199 4.83 -12.46 -15.55
N ASP A 200 5.02 -12.42 -16.86
CA ASP A 200 5.47 -11.32 -17.69
C ASP A 200 4.29 -10.71 -18.50
N ARG A 201 3.08 -10.74 -17.94
CA ARG A 201 1.87 -10.32 -18.64
C ARG A 201 1.01 -9.35 -17.85
N LEU A 202 1.55 -8.73 -16.82
CA LEU A 202 0.80 -7.77 -16.01
C LEU A 202 0.55 -6.47 -16.77
N ASP A 203 1.49 -6.06 -17.61
CA ASP A 203 1.42 -4.90 -18.51
C ASP A 203 0.60 -5.17 -19.78
N GLY A 204 0.33 -6.45 -20.10
CA GLY A 204 -0.41 -6.88 -21.31
C GLY A 204 0.46 -7.11 -22.53
N PHE A 205 1.79 -7.04 -22.38
CA PHE A 205 2.74 -7.39 -23.44
C PHE A 205 3.30 -8.77 -23.20
N ASP A 206 3.43 -9.55 -24.26
CA ASP A 206 3.96 -10.90 -24.23
C ASP A 206 5.31 -10.88 -24.97
N ALA A 207 6.40 -10.76 -24.23
CA ALA A 207 7.78 -10.73 -24.76
C ALA A 207 7.93 -9.80 -25.98
N PRO A 208 7.73 -8.47 -25.87
CA PRO A 208 7.68 -7.54 -27.01
C PRO A 208 8.96 -7.53 -27.85
N HIS A 209 10.06 -8.09 -27.33
CA HIS A 209 11.38 -8.18 -27.99
C HIS A 209 11.80 -9.61 -28.34
N GLY A 210 10.90 -10.60 -28.18
CA GLY A 210 11.25 -12.01 -28.39
C GLY A 210 12.21 -12.60 -27.36
N LEU A 211 12.46 -11.87 -26.27
CA LEU A 211 13.21 -12.36 -25.11
C LEU A 211 12.24 -13.18 -24.26
N GLN A 212 12.46 -14.49 -24.20
CA GLN A 212 11.66 -15.35 -23.32
C GLN A 212 11.97 -15.03 -21.86
N SER A 213 10.91 -14.84 -21.08
CA SER A 213 11.01 -14.72 -19.64
C SER A 213 11.44 -16.05 -19.01
N ASP A 214 12.40 -16.01 -18.10
CA ASP A 214 12.81 -17.13 -17.27
C ASP A 214 12.28 -16.92 -15.86
N PHE A 215 12.24 -17.96 -15.01
CA PHE A 215 11.59 -17.99 -13.71
C PHE A 215 11.95 -16.82 -12.74
N PHE A 216 13.06 -16.11 -12.96
CA PHE A 216 13.48 -14.92 -12.21
C PHE A 216 13.98 -13.75 -13.08
N ARG A 217 13.86 -13.85 -14.39
CA ARG A 217 14.29 -12.81 -15.33
C ARG A 217 13.12 -12.35 -16.18
N ASN A 218 13.06 -11.05 -16.43
CA ASN A 218 12.07 -10.45 -17.33
C ASN A 218 10.63 -10.69 -16.88
N GLN A 219 10.35 -10.49 -15.59
CA GLN A 219 9.02 -10.61 -15.03
C GLN A 219 8.57 -9.27 -14.45
N ASP A 220 7.29 -9.00 -14.57
CA ASP A 220 6.68 -7.81 -14.01
C ASP A 220 6.64 -7.86 -12.49
N HIS A 221 7.16 -6.85 -11.84
CA HIS A 221 7.14 -6.72 -10.39
C HIS A 221 6.43 -5.45 -9.96
N LEU A 222 5.75 -5.47 -8.83
CA LEU A 222 5.05 -4.30 -8.31
C LEU A 222 5.64 -3.85 -6.98
N GLY A 223 6.23 -2.64 -6.97
CA GLY A 223 6.65 -1.97 -5.76
C GLY A 223 5.52 -1.15 -5.16
N LEU A 224 5.26 -1.28 -3.86
CA LEU A 224 4.21 -0.57 -3.13
C LEU A 224 4.79 0.17 -1.94
N LEU A 225 4.55 1.46 -1.84
CA LEU A 225 4.81 2.26 -0.64
C LEU A 225 3.48 2.80 -0.13
N ARG A 226 3.06 2.39 1.08
CA ARG A 226 1.72 2.67 1.59
C ARG A 226 1.74 3.17 3.03
N ILE A 227 0.82 4.07 3.32
CA ILE A 227 0.41 4.42 4.68
C ILE A 227 -0.83 3.60 5.00
N THR A 228 -0.85 2.97 6.17
CA THR A 228 -1.97 2.14 6.65
C THR A 228 -2.52 2.71 7.94
N ILE A 229 -3.84 2.72 8.07
CA ILE A 229 -4.55 3.04 9.30
C ILE A 229 -5.35 1.80 9.67
N THR A 230 -5.14 1.29 10.90
CA THR A 230 -5.84 0.08 11.36
C THR A 230 -6.50 0.29 12.70
N TYR A 231 -7.60 -0.41 12.90
CA TYR A 231 -8.40 -0.38 14.10
C TYR A 231 -8.50 -1.77 14.72
N ASP A 232 -8.15 -1.86 16.02
CA ASP A 232 -8.18 -3.11 16.78
C ASP A 232 -9.60 -3.42 17.25
N PHE A 233 -10.04 -4.64 17.03
CA PHE A 233 -11.33 -5.14 17.47
C PHE A 233 -11.22 -6.60 17.96
N ALA A 234 -12.32 -7.18 18.46
CA ALA A 234 -12.36 -8.49 19.08
C ALA A 234 -11.40 -8.60 20.29
N PRO A 235 -11.76 -7.97 21.41
CA PRO A 235 -10.98 -8.06 22.65
C PRO A 235 -10.89 -9.52 23.11
N LYS A 236 -9.71 -9.95 23.54
CA LYS A 236 -9.50 -11.24 24.18
C LYS A 236 -10.07 -11.18 25.57
N CYS A 237 -10.95 -12.11 25.94
CA CYS A 237 -11.51 -12.19 27.27
C CYS A 237 -10.40 -12.61 28.27
N PRO A 238 -10.04 -11.77 29.27
CA PRO A 238 -8.98 -12.11 30.22
C PRO A 238 -9.38 -13.25 31.18
N THR A 239 -10.69 -13.47 31.36
CA THR A 239 -11.23 -14.46 32.32
C THR A 239 -11.75 -15.74 31.66
N CYS A 240 -11.79 -15.78 30.31
CA CYS A 240 -12.24 -16.96 29.59
C CYS A 240 -11.11 -17.98 29.38
N ASN A 241 -10.31 -18.22 30.41
CA ASN A 241 -9.34 -19.31 30.38
C ASN A 241 -10.08 -20.60 30.73
N LYS A 242 -10.81 -21.16 29.77
CA LYS A 242 -11.20 -22.56 29.87
C LYS A 242 -9.94 -23.38 29.61
N ALA A 243 -9.31 -23.84 30.68
CA ALA A 243 -8.49 -24.99 30.62
C ALA A 243 -9.47 -26.17 30.35
N ASP A 244 -9.50 -26.63 29.14
CA ASP A 244 -9.98 -27.97 28.79
C ASP A 244 -8.78 -28.88 28.74
#